data_c44d666cbfaf48cf9a4121d98dcb70cd
#
_entry.id   c44d666cbfaf48cf9a4121d98dcb70cd
#
_cell.length_a   1.000
_cell.length_b   1.000
_cell.length_c   1.000
_cell.angle_alpha   90.00
_cell.angle_beta   90.00
_cell.angle_gamma   90.00
#
_symmetry.space_group_name_H-M   'P 1'
#
loop_
_entity.id
_entity.type
_entity.pdbx_description
1 polymer ?
#
loop_
_entity_poly.entity_id
_entity_poly.type
_entity_poly.pdbx_seq_one_letter_code
_entity_poly.pdbx_strand_id
1 'polypeptide(L)'
;MRVLYISTRERTGGWLAEAFAADSASKVVLEEAVGTAAGLARLRDEVFDAVLVSHEPGELDAFDLVEGYRAGGAEDPIVVLGAQGEQEMAVLCCEVGADGYVCQSATTRNLIWVVARAVQRRQLVRENQRLTLAEKGRLQRERDEAACVLEQQRALLGDPSETPPAPRLPAELVAHYRELLRTYVIMGSGNLTDELQRLAELLVAAGLTARQTLQLHLHVLEELVQGRGTRSARHVMTRADLLVLELLLHLADGYRRRYQERLHPAVQQRLPGLG
;
A
#
# COMPACT_ATOMS: atom_id res chain seq x y z
N MET A 1 18.98 -15.57 -21.56
CA MET A 1 17.51 -15.75 -21.61
C MET A 1 17.27 -17.19 -22.08
N ARG A 2 16.44 -17.96 -21.33
CA ARG A 2 15.99 -19.33 -21.71
C ARG A 2 14.59 -19.24 -22.29
N VAL A 3 14.40 -19.74 -23.47
CA VAL A 3 13.12 -19.71 -24.19
C VAL A 3 12.70 -21.15 -24.51
N LEU A 4 11.49 -21.52 -24.08
CA LEU A 4 10.89 -22.78 -24.48
C LEU A 4 10.08 -22.58 -25.77
N TYR A 5 10.32 -23.39 -26.76
CA TYR A 5 9.48 -23.45 -27.97
C TYR A 5 8.65 -24.74 -27.98
N ILE A 6 7.36 -24.59 -27.92
CA ILE A 6 6.42 -25.72 -28.05
C ILE A 6 6.03 -25.81 -29.53
N SER A 7 6.55 -26.81 -30.18
CA SER A 7 6.45 -27.02 -31.63
C SER A 7 5.50 -28.16 -31.99
N THR A 8 5.14 -28.25 -33.25
CA THR A 8 4.52 -29.42 -33.83
C THR A 8 5.57 -30.33 -34.44
N ARG A 9 5.20 -31.55 -34.84
CA ARG A 9 6.12 -32.48 -35.47
C ARG A 9 6.66 -31.98 -36.83
N GLU A 10 5.89 -31.15 -37.49
CA GLU A 10 6.25 -30.62 -38.82
C GLU A 10 7.14 -29.36 -38.71
N ARG A 11 7.19 -28.72 -37.56
CA ARG A 11 7.94 -27.48 -37.37
C ARG A 11 8.94 -27.55 -36.24
N THR A 12 10.19 -27.75 -36.63
CA THR A 12 11.31 -27.71 -35.69
C THR A 12 11.79 -26.29 -35.40
N GLY A 13 12.37 -26.08 -34.20
CA GLY A 13 12.86 -24.77 -33.72
C GLY A 13 14.19 -24.29 -34.33
N GLY A 14 14.76 -25.02 -35.32
CA GLY A 14 16.07 -24.69 -35.88
C GLY A 14 16.19 -23.28 -36.44
N TRP A 15 15.18 -22.84 -37.19
CA TRP A 15 15.13 -21.48 -37.74
C TRP A 15 15.03 -20.39 -36.68
N LEU A 16 14.37 -20.68 -35.54
CA LEU A 16 14.29 -19.76 -34.39
C LEU A 16 15.65 -19.62 -33.71
N ALA A 17 16.37 -20.71 -33.56
CA ALA A 17 17.71 -20.69 -32.99
C ALA A 17 18.67 -19.83 -33.83
N GLU A 18 18.62 -20.00 -35.16
CA GLU A 18 19.39 -19.17 -36.08
C GLU A 18 18.99 -17.70 -36.03
N ALA A 19 17.68 -17.41 -36.00
CA ALA A 19 17.14 -16.06 -35.88
C ALA A 19 17.60 -15.37 -34.60
N PHE A 20 17.50 -16.05 -33.46
CA PHE A 20 17.98 -15.50 -32.19
C PHE A 20 19.50 -15.31 -32.15
N ALA A 21 20.26 -16.23 -32.77
CA ALA A 21 21.71 -16.10 -32.85
C ALA A 21 22.16 -14.91 -33.72
N ALA A 22 21.41 -14.62 -34.81
CA ALA A 22 21.76 -13.55 -35.74
C ALA A 22 21.32 -12.15 -35.26
N ASP A 23 20.13 -12.02 -34.70
CA ASP A 23 19.47 -10.73 -34.47
C ASP A 23 19.32 -10.36 -33.00
N SER A 24 19.54 -11.27 -32.03
CA SER A 24 19.39 -10.97 -30.61
C SER A 24 20.64 -10.32 -30.03
N ALA A 25 20.46 -9.22 -29.31
CA ALA A 25 21.53 -8.54 -28.57
C ALA A 25 22.05 -9.32 -27.36
N SER A 26 21.31 -10.31 -26.89
CA SER A 26 21.66 -11.14 -25.72
C SER A 26 21.65 -12.63 -26.08
N LYS A 27 22.48 -13.43 -25.40
CA LYS A 27 22.50 -14.87 -25.61
C LYS A 27 21.17 -15.50 -25.25
N VAL A 28 20.49 -16.09 -26.23
CA VAL A 28 19.25 -16.84 -26.07
C VAL A 28 19.55 -18.33 -26.17
N VAL A 29 19.07 -19.10 -25.22
CA VAL A 29 19.11 -20.58 -25.23
C VAL A 29 17.68 -21.01 -25.55
N LEU A 30 17.51 -21.57 -26.73
CA LEU A 30 16.21 -22.12 -27.18
C LEU A 30 16.16 -23.60 -26.84
N GLU A 31 15.11 -24.00 -26.16
CA GLU A 31 14.80 -25.39 -25.85
C GLU A 31 13.48 -25.75 -26.52
N GLU A 32 13.40 -26.94 -27.10
CA GLU A 32 12.24 -27.37 -27.86
C GLU A 32 11.50 -28.51 -27.18
N ALA A 33 10.17 -28.43 -27.21
CA ALA A 33 9.27 -29.50 -26.80
C ALA A 33 8.23 -29.73 -27.91
N VAL A 34 8.10 -30.97 -28.36
CA VAL A 34 7.16 -31.31 -29.41
C VAL A 34 5.82 -31.72 -28.82
N GLY A 35 4.79 -30.95 -29.10
CA GLY A 35 3.40 -31.15 -28.67
C GLY A 35 3.09 -30.59 -27.28
N THR A 36 1.80 -30.43 -27.05
CA THR A 36 1.25 -29.82 -25.79
C THR A 36 1.71 -30.53 -24.54
N ALA A 37 1.64 -31.86 -24.50
CA ALA A 37 1.97 -32.65 -23.30
C ALA A 37 3.44 -32.51 -22.89
N ALA A 38 4.37 -32.56 -23.86
CA ALA A 38 5.79 -32.39 -23.62
C ALA A 38 6.10 -30.95 -23.18
N GLY A 39 5.45 -29.95 -23.83
CA GLY A 39 5.57 -28.54 -23.44
C GLY A 39 5.14 -28.28 -22.01
N LEU A 40 3.97 -28.74 -21.63
CA LEU A 40 3.44 -28.58 -20.25
C LEU A 40 4.30 -29.32 -19.21
N ALA A 41 4.82 -30.50 -19.52
CA ALA A 41 5.75 -31.21 -18.63
C ALA A 41 7.01 -30.38 -18.37
N ARG A 42 7.61 -29.80 -19.41
CA ARG A 42 8.78 -28.92 -19.27
C ARG A 42 8.47 -27.67 -18.46
N LEU A 43 7.32 -27.02 -18.69
CA LEU A 43 6.89 -25.84 -17.95
C LEU A 43 6.62 -26.11 -16.47
N ARG A 44 6.22 -27.34 -16.12
CA ARG A 44 6.05 -27.75 -14.73
C ARG A 44 7.40 -27.97 -14.02
N ASP A 45 8.35 -28.55 -14.73
CA ASP A 45 9.58 -29.06 -14.11
C ASP A 45 10.75 -28.04 -14.20
N GLU A 46 10.69 -27.06 -15.11
CA GLU A 46 11.73 -26.09 -15.40
C GLU A 46 11.20 -24.65 -15.50
N VAL A 47 12.10 -23.68 -15.30
CA VAL A 47 11.79 -22.24 -15.40
C VAL A 47 12.33 -21.68 -16.69
N PHE A 48 11.50 -20.97 -17.43
CA PHE A 48 11.83 -20.27 -18.67
C PHE A 48 11.54 -18.78 -18.54
N ASP A 49 12.32 -17.97 -19.27
CA ASP A 49 12.11 -16.52 -19.34
C ASP A 49 10.95 -16.16 -20.24
N ALA A 50 10.70 -16.97 -21.29
CA ALA A 50 9.57 -16.84 -22.20
C ALA A 50 9.22 -18.20 -22.82
N VAL A 51 7.97 -18.31 -23.28
CA VAL A 51 7.43 -19.47 -23.99
C VAL A 51 6.96 -19.03 -25.37
N LEU A 52 7.37 -19.73 -26.40
CA LEU A 52 6.85 -19.62 -27.75
C LEU A 52 6.00 -20.83 -28.04
N VAL A 53 4.78 -20.64 -28.54
CA VAL A 53 3.88 -21.74 -28.83
C VAL A 53 3.47 -21.66 -30.32
N SER A 54 3.73 -22.70 -31.08
CA SER A 54 3.21 -22.81 -32.45
C SER A 54 1.70 -23.01 -32.42
N HIS A 55 0.97 -22.24 -33.21
CA HIS A 55 -0.45 -22.46 -33.44
C HIS A 55 -0.69 -23.06 -34.81
N GLU A 56 -1.17 -24.29 -34.82
CA GLU A 56 -1.47 -25.06 -36.00
C GLU A 56 -2.80 -25.78 -35.80
N PRO A 57 -3.91 -25.21 -36.33
CA PRO A 57 -5.23 -25.77 -36.15
C PRO A 57 -5.29 -27.26 -36.60
N GLY A 58 -5.74 -28.12 -35.69
CA GLY A 58 -5.80 -29.56 -35.91
C GLY A 58 -4.60 -30.38 -35.43
N GLU A 59 -3.46 -29.76 -35.13
CA GLU A 59 -2.27 -30.42 -34.57
C GLU A 59 -1.91 -29.89 -33.17
N LEU A 60 -1.82 -28.56 -33.02
CA LEU A 60 -1.55 -27.89 -31.75
C LEU A 60 -2.36 -26.60 -31.67
N ASP A 61 -3.39 -26.61 -30.82
CA ASP A 61 -4.12 -25.41 -30.50
C ASP A 61 -3.40 -24.63 -29.38
N ALA A 62 -2.74 -23.56 -29.77
CA ALA A 62 -2.00 -22.73 -28.81
C ALA A 62 -2.93 -21.96 -27.87
N PHE A 63 -4.16 -21.64 -28.29
CA PHE A 63 -5.10 -20.89 -27.44
C PHE A 63 -5.63 -21.75 -26.32
N ASP A 64 -6.04 -22.99 -26.59
CA ASP A 64 -6.45 -23.94 -25.56
C ASP A 64 -5.31 -24.21 -24.57
N LEU A 65 -4.07 -24.35 -25.06
CA LEU A 65 -2.89 -24.54 -24.22
C LEU A 65 -2.68 -23.34 -23.29
N VAL A 66 -2.72 -22.12 -23.86
CA VAL A 66 -2.51 -20.89 -23.08
C VAL A 66 -3.61 -20.69 -22.05
N GLU A 67 -4.87 -20.87 -22.43
CA GLU A 67 -6.01 -20.74 -21.50
C GLU A 67 -5.90 -21.75 -20.35
N GLY A 68 -5.65 -23.02 -20.64
CA GLY A 68 -5.45 -24.03 -19.61
C GLY A 68 -4.25 -23.74 -18.69
N TYR A 69 -3.15 -23.24 -19.24
CA TYR A 69 -1.96 -22.88 -18.47
C TYR A 69 -2.21 -21.67 -17.57
N ARG A 70 -2.92 -20.65 -18.09
CA ARG A 70 -3.34 -19.46 -17.30
C ARG A 70 -4.36 -19.82 -16.20
N ALA A 71 -5.28 -20.71 -16.49
CA ALA A 71 -6.24 -21.21 -15.48
C ALA A 71 -5.52 -21.91 -14.31
N GLY A 72 -4.35 -22.51 -14.54
CA GLY A 72 -3.46 -23.02 -13.50
C GLY A 72 -2.71 -21.97 -12.68
N GLY A 73 -2.92 -20.67 -12.94
CA GLY A 73 -2.26 -19.56 -12.23
C GLY A 73 -0.84 -19.24 -12.74
N ALA A 74 -0.44 -19.81 -13.87
CA ALA A 74 0.85 -19.53 -14.48
C ALA A 74 0.89 -18.13 -15.11
N GLU A 75 2.02 -17.43 -14.95
CA GLU A 75 2.16 -16.05 -15.37
C GLU A 75 3.39 -15.84 -16.29
N ASP A 76 3.97 -16.90 -16.83
CA ASP A 76 5.15 -16.82 -17.70
C ASP A 76 4.80 -16.13 -19.02
N PRO A 77 5.73 -15.33 -19.61
CA PRO A 77 5.50 -14.68 -20.89
C PRO A 77 5.28 -15.72 -21.99
N ILE A 78 4.12 -15.66 -22.66
CA ILE A 78 3.76 -16.57 -23.76
C ILE A 78 3.48 -15.77 -25.01
N VAL A 79 4.16 -16.12 -26.09
CA VAL A 79 3.94 -15.58 -27.44
C VAL A 79 3.52 -16.72 -28.38
N VAL A 80 2.43 -16.50 -29.08
CA VAL A 80 1.89 -17.47 -30.06
C VAL A 80 2.45 -17.19 -31.45
N LEU A 81 2.86 -18.24 -32.14
CA LEU A 81 3.36 -18.18 -33.52
C LEU A 81 2.35 -18.89 -34.42
N GLY A 82 1.79 -18.21 -35.42
CA GLY A 82 0.82 -18.81 -36.34
C GLY A 82 0.94 -18.31 -37.77
N ALA A 83 0.22 -18.94 -38.69
CA ALA A 83 0.21 -18.58 -40.09
C ALA A 83 -0.83 -17.50 -40.46
N GLN A 84 -1.78 -17.25 -39.57
CA GLN A 84 -2.89 -16.32 -39.81
C GLN A 84 -2.50 -14.86 -39.58
N GLY A 85 -3.38 -13.94 -40.04
CA GLY A 85 -3.13 -12.50 -39.92
C GLY A 85 -3.05 -12.01 -38.48
N GLU A 86 -2.08 -11.12 -38.19
CA GLU A 86 -1.84 -10.63 -36.82
C GLU A 86 -3.05 -9.93 -36.21
N GLN A 87 -3.85 -9.21 -37.02
CA GLN A 87 -4.98 -8.41 -36.48
C GLN A 87 -6.09 -9.27 -35.88
N GLU A 88 -6.43 -10.37 -36.53
CA GLU A 88 -7.48 -11.28 -36.05
C GLU A 88 -7.02 -12.09 -34.86
N MET A 89 -5.79 -12.58 -34.91
CA MET A 89 -5.23 -13.44 -33.88
C MET A 89 -4.80 -12.66 -32.61
N ALA A 90 -4.44 -11.38 -32.73
CA ALA A 90 -4.07 -10.55 -31.59
C ALA A 90 -5.21 -10.38 -30.56
N VAL A 91 -6.46 -10.32 -31.04
CA VAL A 91 -7.64 -10.23 -30.15
C VAL A 91 -7.79 -11.54 -29.38
N LEU A 92 -7.77 -12.68 -30.07
CA LEU A 92 -7.86 -14.00 -29.42
C LEU A 92 -6.71 -14.23 -28.44
N CYS A 93 -5.49 -13.83 -28.77
CA CYS A 93 -4.36 -13.89 -27.85
C CYS A 93 -4.61 -13.10 -26.56
N CYS A 94 -5.19 -11.89 -26.67
CA CYS A 94 -5.55 -11.09 -25.51
C CYS A 94 -6.63 -11.77 -24.63
N GLU A 95 -7.63 -12.37 -25.25
CA GLU A 95 -8.73 -13.04 -24.53
C GLU A 95 -8.24 -14.26 -23.73
N VAL A 96 -7.36 -15.08 -24.29
CA VAL A 96 -6.80 -16.26 -23.61
C VAL A 96 -5.62 -15.92 -22.68
N GLY A 97 -5.16 -14.66 -22.67
CA GLY A 97 -4.06 -14.21 -21.82
C GLY A 97 -2.66 -14.49 -22.35
N ALA A 98 -2.48 -14.66 -23.67
CA ALA A 98 -1.17 -14.63 -24.30
C ALA A 98 -0.61 -13.20 -24.32
N ASP A 99 0.71 -13.06 -24.26
CA ASP A 99 1.40 -11.76 -24.22
C ASP A 99 1.63 -11.16 -25.61
N GLY A 100 1.44 -11.95 -26.65
CA GLY A 100 1.52 -11.50 -28.03
C GLY A 100 1.31 -12.61 -29.05
N TYR A 101 1.07 -12.20 -30.28
CA TYR A 101 1.00 -13.06 -31.46
C TYR A 101 1.99 -12.56 -32.51
N VAL A 102 2.65 -13.46 -33.18
CA VAL A 102 3.53 -13.16 -34.31
C VAL A 102 3.18 -14.05 -35.46
N CYS A 103 2.91 -13.43 -36.60
CA CYS A 103 2.72 -14.18 -37.86
C CYS A 103 4.07 -14.76 -38.29
N GLN A 104 4.06 -15.98 -38.77
CA GLN A 104 5.27 -16.67 -39.27
C GLN A 104 5.93 -15.99 -40.48
N SER A 105 5.16 -15.20 -41.23
CA SER A 105 5.68 -14.36 -42.33
C SER A 105 6.35 -13.08 -41.81
N ALA A 106 6.26 -12.77 -40.51
CA ALA A 106 6.90 -11.61 -39.93
C ALA A 106 8.42 -11.76 -39.90
N THR A 107 9.11 -10.62 -39.83
CA THR A 107 10.57 -10.62 -39.73
C THR A 107 11.03 -11.16 -38.36
N THR A 108 12.20 -11.79 -38.32
CA THR A 108 12.82 -12.29 -37.09
C THR A 108 12.98 -11.18 -36.03
N ARG A 109 13.24 -9.96 -36.48
CA ARG A 109 13.32 -8.78 -35.58
C ARG A 109 12.00 -8.48 -34.88
N ASN A 110 10.87 -8.63 -35.58
CA ASN A 110 9.55 -8.45 -34.99
C ASN A 110 9.30 -9.49 -33.87
N LEU A 111 9.61 -10.75 -34.14
CA LEU A 111 9.52 -11.83 -33.16
C LEU A 111 10.36 -11.52 -31.90
N ILE A 112 11.65 -11.18 -32.10
CA ILE A 112 12.55 -10.84 -31.00
C ILE A 112 12.02 -9.66 -30.19
N TRP A 113 11.49 -8.64 -30.84
CA TRP A 113 10.90 -7.47 -30.21
C TRP A 113 9.67 -7.83 -29.37
N VAL A 114 8.75 -8.64 -29.90
CA VAL A 114 7.53 -9.08 -29.19
C VAL A 114 7.92 -9.92 -27.96
N VAL A 115 8.85 -10.86 -28.11
CA VAL A 115 9.34 -11.68 -26.98
C VAL A 115 10.01 -10.82 -25.91
N ALA A 116 10.90 -9.91 -26.32
CA ALA A 116 11.57 -9.01 -25.38
C ALA A 116 10.58 -8.12 -24.62
N ARG A 117 9.56 -7.60 -25.31
CA ARG A 117 8.50 -6.80 -24.70
C ARG A 117 7.67 -7.61 -23.70
N ALA A 118 7.32 -8.85 -24.04
CA ALA A 118 6.59 -9.74 -23.14
C ALA A 118 7.39 -10.03 -21.85
N VAL A 119 8.68 -10.34 -21.99
CA VAL A 119 9.59 -10.56 -20.86
C VAL A 119 9.72 -9.30 -19.99
N GLN A 120 9.94 -8.15 -20.62
CA GLN A 120 10.07 -6.87 -19.90
C GLN A 120 8.78 -6.51 -19.15
N ARG A 121 7.62 -6.66 -19.78
CA ARG A 121 6.32 -6.45 -19.14
C ARG A 121 6.18 -7.32 -17.89
N ARG A 122 6.54 -8.60 -18.02
CA ARG A 122 6.48 -9.54 -16.87
C ARG A 122 7.42 -9.14 -15.73
N GLN A 123 8.63 -8.73 -16.05
CA GLN A 123 9.58 -8.25 -15.05
C GLN A 123 9.05 -7.03 -14.31
N LEU A 124 8.46 -6.07 -15.02
CA LEU A 124 7.85 -4.88 -14.42
C LEU A 124 6.67 -5.22 -13.52
N VAL A 125 5.82 -6.16 -13.92
CA VAL A 125 4.68 -6.62 -13.09
C VAL A 125 5.18 -7.29 -11.82
N ARG A 126 6.15 -8.21 -11.92
CA ARG A 126 6.76 -8.89 -10.75
C ARG A 126 7.42 -7.89 -9.80
N GLU A 127 8.17 -6.93 -10.31
CA GLU A 127 8.82 -5.92 -9.48
C GLU A 127 7.79 -5.01 -8.80
N ASN A 128 6.74 -4.62 -9.50
CA ASN A 128 5.66 -3.81 -8.93
C ASN A 128 4.91 -4.56 -7.81
N GLN A 129 4.64 -5.85 -8.02
CA GLN A 129 4.06 -6.72 -6.98
C GLN A 129 4.98 -6.83 -5.76
N ARG A 130 6.29 -7.03 -5.99
CA ARG A 130 7.30 -7.11 -4.92
C ARG A 130 7.36 -5.82 -4.10
N LEU A 131 7.40 -4.67 -4.78
CA LEU A 131 7.42 -3.35 -4.14
C LEU A 131 6.14 -3.10 -3.33
N THR A 132 4.98 -3.44 -3.89
CA THR A 132 3.69 -3.31 -3.20
C THR A 132 3.62 -4.16 -1.93
N LEU A 133 4.09 -5.41 -2.00
CA LEU A 133 4.15 -6.30 -0.84
C LEU A 133 5.14 -5.80 0.22
N ALA A 134 6.31 -5.30 -0.21
CA ALA A 134 7.30 -4.73 0.70
C ALA A 134 6.77 -3.48 1.41
N GLU A 135 6.05 -2.61 0.69
CA GLU A 135 5.43 -1.41 1.26
C GLU A 135 4.32 -1.76 2.26
N LYS A 136 3.44 -2.70 1.90
CA LYS A 136 2.42 -3.22 2.83
C LYS A 136 3.04 -3.79 4.11
N GLY A 137 4.12 -4.57 3.98
CA GLY A 137 4.84 -5.12 5.11
C GLY A 137 5.53 -4.05 5.97
N ARG A 138 6.01 -2.96 5.37
CA ARG A 138 6.58 -1.81 6.09
C ARG A 138 5.49 -1.09 6.89
N LEU A 139 4.37 -0.75 6.25
CA LEU A 139 3.26 -0.07 6.90
C LEU A 139 2.66 -0.90 8.04
N GLN A 140 2.60 -2.22 7.89
CA GLN A 140 2.14 -3.08 8.97
C GLN A 140 3.08 -3.03 10.18
N ARG A 141 4.39 -3.13 9.96
CA ARG A 141 5.38 -3.01 11.05
C ARG A 141 5.31 -1.66 11.75
N GLU A 142 5.17 -0.56 11.00
CA GLU A 142 5.00 0.78 11.60
C GLU A 142 3.74 0.86 12.47
N ARG A 143 2.64 0.19 12.10
CA ARG A 143 1.42 0.11 12.92
C ARG A 143 1.62 -0.70 14.18
N ASP A 144 2.30 -1.84 14.07
CA ASP A 144 2.57 -2.70 15.22
C ASP A 144 3.49 -2.00 16.22
N GLU A 145 4.52 -1.28 15.73
CA GLU A 145 5.38 -0.42 16.57
C GLU A 145 4.57 0.69 17.26
N ALA A 146 3.68 1.37 16.54
CA ALA A 146 2.83 2.41 17.11
C ALA A 146 1.87 1.86 18.16
N ALA A 147 1.28 0.69 17.92
CA ALA A 147 0.43 0.01 18.90
C ALA A 147 1.20 -0.32 20.20
N CYS A 148 2.43 -0.80 20.07
CA CYS A 148 3.30 -1.08 21.20
C CYS A 148 3.62 0.19 22.01
N VAL A 149 3.91 1.30 21.35
CA VAL A 149 4.16 2.59 22.03
C VAL A 149 2.90 3.10 22.74
N LEU A 150 1.72 3.00 22.12
CA LEU A 150 0.45 3.37 22.73
C LEU A 150 0.18 2.55 24.01
N GLU A 151 0.45 1.25 23.96
CA GLU A 151 0.32 0.37 25.14
C GLU A 151 1.26 0.79 26.26
N GLN A 152 2.52 1.11 25.95
CA GLN A 152 3.47 1.63 26.92
C GLN A 152 3.02 2.98 27.52
N GLN A 153 2.52 3.89 26.71
CA GLN A 153 1.97 5.18 27.20
C GLN A 153 0.75 4.96 28.11
N ARG A 154 -0.12 4.00 27.81
CA ARG A 154 -1.22 3.61 28.69
C ARG A 154 -0.74 3.06 30.03
N ALA A 155 0.26 2.18 30.00
CA ALA A 155 0.81 1.60 31.20
C ALA A 155 1.41 2.68 32.16
N LEU A 156 2.00 3.74 31.60
CA LEU A 156 2.51 4.88 32.39
C LEU A 156 1.40 5.69 33.06
N LEU A 157 0.18 5.69 32.54
CA LEU A 157 -0.95 6.37 33.16
C LEU A 157 -1.52 5.62 34.37
N GLY A 158 -1.11 4.39 34.62
CA GLY A 158 -1.56 3.56 35.75
C GLY A 158 -2.96 2.97 35.55
N ASP A 159 -3.40 2.17 36.51
CA ASP A 159 -4.69 1.49 36.49
C ASP A 159 -5.85 2.50 36.48
N PRO A 160 -6.80 2.39 35.51
CA PRO A 160 -8.01 3.24 35.50
C PRO A 160 -8.83 3.17 36.77
N SER A 161 -8.70 2.11 37.58
CA SER A 161 -9.41 1.95 38.86
C SER A 161 -8.89 2.86 39.97
N GLU A 162 -7.64 3.38 39.91
CA GLU A 162 -7.07 4.30 40.88
C GLU A 162 -7.40 5.79 40.58
N THR A 163 -7.94 6.06 39.42
CA THR A 163 -8.28 7.43 39.02
C THR A 163 -9.79 7.63 39.14
N PRO A 164 -10.26 8.72 39.77
CA PRO A 164 -11.69 9.01 39.81
C PRO A 164 -12.25 8.97 38.39
N PRO A 165 -13.44 8.38 38.18
CA PRO A 165 -14.01 8.22 36.84
C PRO A 165 -14.00 9.57 36.13
N ALA A 166 -13.43 9.60 34.95
CA ALA A 166 -13.45 10.82 34.13
C ALA A 166 -14.89 11.30 33.98
N PRO A 167 -15.17 12.61 34.19
CA PRO A 167 -16.48 13.13 33.92
C PRO A 167 -16.84 12.72 32.49
N ARG A 168 -18.08 12.25 32.29
CA ARG A 168 -18.55 11.89 30.93
C ARG A 168 -18.44 13.14 30.07
N LEU A 169 -17.41 13.18 29.24
CA LEU A 169 -17.20 14.29 28.33
C LEU A 169 -18.35 14.36 27.32
N PRO A 170 -18.86 15.54 27.01
CA PRO A 170 -19.80 15.71 25.93
C PRO A 170 -19.22 15.12 24.63
N ALA A 171 -20.01 14.34 23.91
CA ALA A 171 -19.58 13.73 22.65
C ALA A 171 -19.04 14.77 21.66
N GLU A 172 -19.59 15.97 21.69
CA GLU A 172 -19.16 17.11 20.90
C GLU A 172 -17.72 17.55 21.21
N LEU A 173 -17.32 17.53 22.47
CA LEU A 173 -15.94 17.88 22.86
C LEU A 173 -14.94 16.83 22.40
N VAL A 174 -15.30 15.54 22.49
CA VAL A 174 -14.48 14.44 21.96
C VAL A 174 -14.35 14.53 20.44
N ALA A 175 -15.46 14.84 19.74
CA ALA A 175 -15.46 15.03 18.31
C ALA A 175 -14.61 16.25 17.89
N HIS A 176 -14.72 17.37 18.63
CA HIS A 176 -13.90 18.56 18.40
C HIS A 176 -12.41 18.26 18.59
N TYR A 177 -12.04 17.56 19.66
CA TYR A 177 -10.67 17.14 19.91
C TYR A 177 -10.13 16.24 18.77
N ARG A 178 -10.95 15.30 18.31
CA ARG A 178 -10.58 14.39 17.18
C ARG A 178 -10.30 15.17 15.90
N GLU A 179 -11.14 16.16 15.59
CA GLU A 179 -10.98 16.96 14.37
C GLU A 179 -9.75 17.87 14.46
N LEU A 180 -9.50 18.44 15.64
CA LEU A 180 -8.32 19.25 15.90
C LEU A 180 -7.05 18.43 15.79
N LEU A 181 -7.02 17.21 16.35
CA LEU A 181 -5.89 16.29 16.22
C LEU A 181 -5.65 15.90 14.76
N ARG A 182 -6.70 15.62 13.99
CA ARG A 182 -6.59 15.33 12.56
C ARG A 182 -5.97 16.49 11.79
N THR A 183 -6.45 17.69 12.04
CA THR A 183 -5.96 18.92 11.39
C THR A 183 -4.50 19.17 11.76
N TYR A 184 -4.13 19.02 13.02
CA TYR A 184 -2.75 19.19 13.50
C TYR A 184 -1.78 18.18 12.86
N VAL A 185 -2.19 16.92 12.75
CA VAL A 185 -1.39 15.89 12.07
C VAL A 185 -1.16 16.22 10.59
N ILE A 186 -2.14 16.89 9.96
CA ILE A 186 -2.07 17.25 8.53
C ILE A 186 -1.24 18.53 8.31
N MET A 187 -1.52 19.58 9.04
CA MET A 187 -1.04 20.94 8.79
C MET A 187 0.09 21.38 9.72
N GLY A 188 0.24 20.74 10.89
CA GLY A 188 1.17 21.16 11.95
C GLY A 188 0.60 22.29 12.80
N SER A 189 1.44 22.85 13.69
CA SER A 189 1.05 23.84 14.71
C SER A 189 0.69 25.23 14.20
N GLY A 190 1.01 25.58 12.96
CA GLY A 190 1.12 26.98 12.47
C GLY A 190 -0.09 27.90 12.65
N ASN A 191 -1.33 27.39 12.77
CA ASN A 191 -2.54 28.21 12.90
C ASN A 191 -3.52 27.68 13.95
N LEU A 192 -3.13 26.74 14.79
CA LEU A 192 -4.04 26.05 15.71
C LEU A 192 -3.84 26.44 17.19
N THR A 193 -2.91 27.32 17.50
CA THR A 193 -2.57 27.72 18.88
C THR A 193 -3.78 28.31 19.61
N ASP A 194 -4.56 29.18 18.95
CA ASP A 194 -5.75 29.78 19.55
C ASP A 194 -6.85 28.75 19.82
N GLU A 195 -7.00 27.76 18.92
CA GLU A 195 -7.97 26.67 19.07
C GLU A 195 -7.56 25.70 20.17
N LEU A 196 -6.25 25.40 20.27
CA LEU A 196 -5.71 24.60 21.37
C LEU A 196 -5.91 25.29 22.71
N GLN A 197 -5.68 26.60 22.77
CA GLN A 197 -5.93 27.39 23.98
C GLN A 197 -7.42 27.35 24.37
N ARG A 198 -8.33 27.56 23.44
CA ARG A 198 -9.79 27.46 23.69
C ARG A 198 -10.20 26.08 24.17
N LEU A 199 -9.66 25.04 23.54
CA LEU A 199 -9.89 23.67 23.99
C LEU A 199 -9.38 23.45 25.42
N ALA A 200 -8.16 23.91 25.74
CA ALA A 200 -7.63 23.83 27.09
C ALA A 200 -8.51 24.55 28.11
N GLU A 201 -9.03 25.72 27.79
CA GLU A 201 -9.97 26.47 28.65
C GLU A 201 -11.26 25.68 28.92
N LEU A 202 -11.80 25.00 27.89
CA LEU A 202 -12.96 24.12 28.03
C LEU A 202 -12.66 22.91 28.94
N LEU A 203 -11.49 22.27 28.77
CA LEU A 203 -11.05 21.15 29.61
C LEU A 203 -10.84 21.57 31.06
N VAL A 204 -10.24 22.75 31.30
CA VAL A 204 -10.09 23.37 32.61
C VAL A 204 -11.47 23.70 33.21
N ALA A 205 -12.42 24.20 32.42
CA ALA A 205 -13.77 24.48 32.84
C ALA A 205 -14.51 23.19 33.26
N ALA A 206 -14.31 22.12 32.55
CA ALA A 206 -14.86 20.81 32.87
C ALA A 206 -14.13 20.10 34.03
N GLY A 207 -13.03 20.68 34.56
CA GLY A 207 -12.28 20.14 35.69
C GLY A 207 -11.42 18.91 35.34
N LEU A 208 -11.04 18.71 34.08
CA LEU A 208 -10.23 17.58 33.66
C LEU A 208 -8.78 17.73 34.17
N THR A 209 -8.29 16.66 34.77
CA THR A 209 -6.87 16.57 35.15
C THR A 209 -5.99 16.32 33.93
N ALA A 210 -4.69 16.58 34.03
CA ALA A 210 -3.72 16.25 33.01
C ALA A 210 -3.75 14.76 32.64
N ARG A 211 -3.92 13.86 33.63
CA ARG A 211 -4.07 12.41 33.38
C ARG A 211 -5.30 12.07 32.53
N GLN A 212 -6.45 12.66 32.84
CA GLN A 212 -7.69 12.45 32.08
C GLN A 212 -7.61 13.02 30.67
N THR A 213 -6.91 14.14 30.49
CA THR A 213 -6.60 14.72 29.16
C THR A 213 -5.74 13.79 28.33
N LEU A 214 -4.70 13.18 28.94
CA LEU A 214 -3.88 12.16 28.28
C LEU A 214 -4.68 10.89 27.93
N GLN A 215 -5.58 10.45 28.81
CA GLN A 215 -6.45 9.30 28.50
C GLN A 215 -7.35 9.58 27.29
N LEU A 216 -7.93 10.78 27.21
CA LEU A 216 -8.70 11.22 26.04
C LEU A 216 -7.84 11.23 24.79
N HIS A 217 -6.63 11.79 24.89
CA HIS A 217 -5.68 11.84 23.78
C HIS A 217 -5.35 10.45 23.24
N LEU A 218 -4.97 9.51 24.12
CA LEU A 218 -4.61 8.15 23.73
C LEU A 218 -5.79 7.41 23.07
N HIS A 219 -7.00 7.61 23.57
CA HIS A 219 -8.20 7.03 22.99
C HIS A 219 -8.42 7.50 21.54
N VAL A 220 -8.36 8.82 21.31
CA VAL A 220 -8.55 9.39 19.98
C VAL A 220 -7.39 9.07 19.03
N LEU A 221 -6.15 9.04 19.57
CA LEU A 221 -4.97 8.70 18.80
C LEU A 221 -4.99 7.24 18.32
N GLU A 222 -5.44 6.31 19.17
CA GLU A 222 -5.61 4.91 18.77
C GLU A 222 -6.60 4.74 17.63
N GLU A 223 -7.75 5.44 17.69
CA GLU A 223 -8.71 5.45 16.58
C GLU A 223 -8.08 5.95 15.27
N LEU A 224 -7.20 6.98 15.35
CA LEU A 224 -6.51 7.52 14.19
C LEU A 224 -5.45 6.56 13.61
N VAL A 225 -4.71 5.87 14.48
CA VAL A 225 -3.68 4.90 14.07
C VAL A 225 -4.30 3.64 13.48
N GLN A 226 -5.42 3.17 14.05
CA GLN A 226 -6.16 2.01 13.53
C GLN A 226 -6.97 2.35 12.28
N GLY A 227 -7.32 3.61 12.09
CA GLY A 227 -8.02 4.08 10.90
C GLY A 227 -7.25 3.77 9.61
N ARG A 228 -7.97 3.48 8.51
CA ARG A 228 -7.43 3.09 7.20
C ARG A 228 -6.72 4.25 6.47
N GLY A 229 -5.83 4.98 7.15
CA GLY A 229 -5.06 6.05 6.53
C GLY A 229 -3.83 5.53 5.77
N THR A 230 -3.50 6.18 4.67
CA THR A 230 -2.27 5.93 3.89
C THR A 230 -1.02 6.55 4.54
N ARG A 231 -1.16 7.26 5.65
CA ARG A 231 -0.06 7.94 6.33
C ARG A 231 0.70 6.99 7.25
N SER A 232 2.01 7.22 7.36
CA SER A 232 2.86 6.52 8.31
C SER A 232 2.34 6.71 9.73
N ALA A 233 2.13 5.61 10.46
CA ALA A 233 1.71 5.64 11.86
C ALA A 233 2.71 6.42 12.73
N ARG A 234 4.01 6.32 12.43
CA ARG A 234 5.08 7.07 13.10
C ARG A 234 4.89 8.58 12.95
N HIS A 235 4.52 9.05 11.75
CA HIS A 235 4.25 10.48 11.53
C HIS A 235 3.05 10.97 12.36
N VAL A 236 1.98 10.16 12.40
CA VAL A 236 0.78 10.46 13.21
C VAL A 236 1.13 10.54 14.68
N MET A 237 1.86 9.55 15.22
CA MET A 237 2.29 9.51 16.60
C MET A 237 3.12 10.74 16.99
N THR A 238 4.19 11.02 16.23
CA THR A 238 5.08 12.17 16.54
C THR A 238 4.32 13.50 16.55
N ARG A 239 3.41 13.71 15.61
CA ARG A 239 2.60 14.94 15.56
C ARG A 239 1.58 15.00 16.69
N ALA A 240 0.96 13.89 17.02
CA ALA A 240 0.01 13.80 18.12
C ALA A 240 0.67 14.07 19.48
N ASP A 241 1.86 13.52 19.72
CA ASP A 241 2.63 13.76 20.94
C ASP A 241 2.97 15.27 21.10
N LEU A 242 3.31 15.96 20.03
CA LEU A 242 3.54 17.41 20.08
C LEU A 242 2.27 18.19 20.42
N LEU A 243 1.13 17.82 19.82
CA LEU A 243 -0.15 18.46 20.12
C LEU A 243 -0.53 18.30 21.61
N VAL A 244 -0.42 17.09 22.15
CA VAL A 244 -0.81 16.85 23.54
C VAL A 244 0.11 17.57 24.52
N LEU A 245 1.40 17.70 24.22
CA LEU A 245 2.33 18.49 25.02
C LEU A 245 1.92 19.97 25.03
N GLU A 246 1.62 20.55 23.88
CA GLU A 246 1.15 21.93 23.76
C GLU A 246 -0.17 22.15 24.53
N LEU A 247 -1.12 21.20 24.38
CA LEU A 247 -2.39 21.23 25.11
C LEU A 247 -2.17 21.18 26.63
N LEU A 248 -1.27 20.32 27.12
CA LEU A 248 -0.96 20.21 28.54
C LEU A 248 -0.31 21.48 29.11
N LEU A 249 0.51 22.19 28.32
CA LEU A 249 1.05 23.50 28.72
C LEU A 249 -0.07 24.52 28.90
N HIS A 250 -0.98 24.62 27.92
CA HIS A 250 -2.15 25.51 28.05
C HIS A 250 -3.08 25.12 29.20
N LEU A 251 -3.25 23.83 29.46
CA LEU A 251 -4.01 23.32 30.59
C LEU A 251 -3.38 23.76 31.94
N ALA A 252 -2.06 23.62 32.07
CA ALA A 252 -1.32 24.03 33.26
C ALA A 252 -1.46 25.54 33.51
N ASP A 253 -1.32 26.36 32.48
CA ASP A 253 -1.49 27.82 32.58
C ASP A 253 -2.94 28.19 32.92
N GLY A 254 -3.93 27.48 32.41
CA GLY A 254 -5.32 27.66 32.75
C GLY A 254 -5.62 27.37 34.22
N TYR A 255 -5.09 26.28 34.76
CA TYR A 255 -5.22 25.97 36.21
C TYR A 255 -4.46 26.96 37.07
N ARG A 256 -3.26 27.41 36.67
CA ARG A 256 -2.50 28.43 37.37
C ARG A 256 -3.27 29.76 37.47
N ARG A 257 -3.88 30.21 36.38
CA ARG A 257 -4.72 31.41 36.35
C ARG A 257 -5.90 31.30 37.33
N ARG A 258 -6.66 30.20 37.29
CA ARG A 258 -7.76 29.95 38.22
C ARG A 258 -7.33 29.92 39.70
N TYR A 259 -6.18 29.33 39.95
CA TYR A 259 -5.62 29.30 41.31
C TYR A 259 -5.29 30.73 41.81
N GLN A 260 -4.66 31.54 40.97
CA GLN A 260 -4.35 32.94 41.28
C GLN A 260 -5.61 33.79 41.49
N GLU A 261 -6.62 33.61 40.66
CA GLU A 261 -7.92 34.31 40.81
C GLU A 261 -8.62 33.94 42.13
N ARG A 262 -8.48 32.71 42.62
CA ARG A 262 -9.00 32.28 43.90
C ARG A 262 -8.23 32.85 45.09
N LEU A 263 -6.92 33.00 44.95
CA LEU A 263 -6.07 33.58 46.00
C LEU A 263 -6.23 35.12 46.10
N HIS A 264 -6.45 35.75 44.96
CA HIS A 264 -6.60 37.20 44.86
C HIS A 264 -7.92 37.52 44.17
N PRO A 265 -9.08 37.29 44.85
CA PRO A 265 -10.36 37.69 44.29
C PRO A 265 -10.34 39.20 43.99
N ALA A 266 -10.72 39.59 42.77
CA ALA A 266 -10.80 40.99 42.40
C ALA A 266 -11.71 41.70 43.41
N VAL A 267 -11.13 42.56 44.24
CA VAL A 267 -11.90 43.42 45.16
C VAL A 267 -12.78 44.29 44.27
N GLN A 268 -14.09 43.99 44.28
CA GLN A 268 -15.06 44.91 43.67
C GLN A 268 -14.92 46.23 44.42
N GLN A 269 -14.24 47.18 43.80
CA GLN A 269 -14.31 48.56 44.23
C GLN A 269 -15.77 48.99 44.06
N ARG A 270 -16.52 48.96 45.19
CA ARG A 270 -17.79 49.71 45.26
C ARG A 270 -17.46 51.16 44.93
N LEU A 271 -17.92 51.63 43.79
CA LEU A 271 -17.91 53.06 43.48
C LEU A 271 -18.61 53.79 44.61
N PRO A 272 -17.95 54.71 45.36
CA PRO A 272 -18.63 55.51 46.34
C PRO A 272 -19.39 56.56 45.60
N GLY A 273 -20.74 56.56 45.72
CA GLY A 273 -21.56 57.66 45.32
C GLY A 273 -22.59 57.38 44.26
N LEU A 274 -23.65 56.66 44.60
CA LEU A 274 -25.02 56.83 44.09
C LEU A 274 -25.94 56.34 45.22
N GLY A 275 -26.20 57.24 46.15
CA GLY A 275 -27.28 57.23 47.09
C GLY A 275 -28.37 58.17 46.61
#